data_91167174d87124b329dd626d89016e06
#
_entry.id   91167174d87124b329dd626d89016e06
#
_cell.length_a   1.000
_cell.length_b   1.000
_cell.length_c   1.000
_cell.angle_alpha   90.00
_cell.angle_beta   90.00
_cell.angle_gamma   90.00
#
_symmetry.space_group_name_H-M   'P 1'
#
loop_
_entity.id
_entity.type
_entity.pdbx_description
1 polymer ?
#
loop_
_entity_poly.entity_id
_entity_poly.type
_entity_poly.pdbx_seq_one_letter_code
_entity_poly.pdbx_strand_id
1 'polypeptide(L)'
;MPIKMKNLPVTERPYEKLEQYGEKNLTNAELLAIIIKSGTREETSVQLAQKILLLNENRDKNNLNFLRDITIEELIKIKGIGKVKAIQIKATCELASRMNSIDNYKNITINKPSDVVDILFEEMRFEKQEILKVVILGNKNKLLKIKDIAKGTGNFVKASIKDVLNEAVKVQAMQIILVHNHPSGDVTPSKNDIEFTREVNKASTILGINLIDHIIIGGNNYISIFSKLGVDNI
;
A
#
# COMPACT_ATOMS: atom_id res chain seq x y z
N MET A 1 17.76 0.41 39.27
CA MET A 1 17.73 -0.90 38.57
C MET A 1 16.73 -0.80 37.43
N PRO A 2 17.02 -1.33 36.23
CA PRO A 2 16.05 -1.32 35.15
C PRO A 2 14.81 -2.14 35.52
N ILE A 3 13.63 -1.61 35.21
CA ILE A 3 12.36 -2.28 35.44
C ILE A 3 12.29 -3.51 34.56
N LYS A 4 12.12 -4.68 35.13
CA LYS A 4 11.88 -5.92 34.37
C LYS A 4 10.39 -6.06 34.07
N MET A 5 10.04 -6.50 32.86
CA MET A 5 8.63 -6.70 32.42
C MET A 5 7.81 -7.48 33.45
N LYS A 6 8.39 -8.55 34.04
CA LYS A 6 7.74 -9.38 35.09
C LYS A 6 7.42 -8.65 36.39
N ASN A 7 7.99 -7.47 36.62
CA ASN A 7 7.74 -6.66 37.77
C ASN A 7 6.63 -5.61 37.58
N LEU A 8 6.13 -5.48 36.35
CA LEU A 8 4.99 -4.62 36.03
C LEU A 8 3.68 -5.32 36.44
N PRO A 9 2.63 -4.55 36.74
CA PRO A 9 1.27 -5.10 36.84
C PRO A 9 0.91 -5.92 35.59
N VAL A 10 0.07 -6.93 35.73
CA VAL A 10 -0.34 -7.81 34.63
C VAL A 10 -0.95 -7.00 33.49
N THR A 11 -1.73 -5.98 33.81
CA THR A 11 -2.37 -5.05 32.86
C THR A 11 -1.39 -4.20 32.04
N GLU A 12 -0.14 -4.12 32.46
CA GLU A 12 0.93 -3.36 31.79
C GLU A 12 1.89 -4.27 30.99
N ARG A 13 1.66 -5.58 30.99
CA ARG A 13 2.44 -6.54 30.23
C ARG A 13 1.78 -6.81 28.89
N PRO A 14 2.45 -6.56 27.77
CA PRO A 14 1.83 -6.63 26.43
C PRO A 14 1.15 -7.97 26.10
N TYR A 15 1.74 -9.10 26.49
CA TYR A 15 1.17 -10.43 26.24
C TYR A 15 -0.12 -10.64 26.99
N GLU A 16 -0.10 -10.40 28.29
CA GLU A 16 -1.24 -10.55 29.20
C GLU A 16 -2.34 -9.54 28.87
N LYS A 17 -1.94 -8.31 28.50
CA LYS A 17 -2.86 -7.27 28.05
C LYS A 17 -3.57 -7.66 26.75
N LEU A 18 -2.86 -8.24 25.79
CA LEU A 18 -3.44 -8.74 24.56
C LEU A 18 -4.44 -9.87 24.82
N GLU A 19 -4.05 -10.83 25.67
CA GLU A 19 -4.89 -11.98 26.02
C GLU A 19 -6.18 -11.54 26.74
N GLN A 20 -6.08 -10.59 27.66
CA GLN A 20 -7.21 -10.17 28.51
C GLN A 20 -8.13 -9.16 27.83
N TYR A 21 -7.57 -8.22 27.05
CA TYR A 21 -8.31 -7.07 26.51
C TYR A 21 -8.36 -7.01 24.97
N GLY A 22 -7.68 -7.93 24.29
CA GLY A 22 -7.62 -7.98 22.83
C GLY A 22 -6.63 -6.97 22.21
N GLU A 23 -6.29 -7.23 20.96
CA GLU A 23 -5.26 -6.50 20.21
C GLU A 23 -5.54 -5.01 20.02
N LYS A 24 -6.82 -4.61 19.93
CA LYS A 24 -7.24 -3.21 19.74
C LYS A 24 -6.92 -2.29 20.90
N ASN A 25 -6.68 -2.87 22.07
CA ASN A 25 -6.36 -2.13 23.28
C ASN A 25 -4.85 -1.93 23.53
N LEU A 26 -4.02 -2.42 22.61
CA LEU A 26 -2.57 -2.25 22.68
C LEU A 26 -2.12 -1.04 21.87
N THR A 27 -1.11 -0.35 22.38
CA THR A 27 -0.39 0.68 21.63
C THR A 27 0.52 0.05 20.58
N ASN A 28 0.94 0.83 19.57
CA ASN A 28 1.90 0.39 18.55
C ASN A 28 3.21 -0.13 19.17
N ALA A 29 3.67 0.49 20.28
CA ALA A 29 4.86 0.05 21.00
C ALA A 29 4.66 -1.31 21.68
N GLU A 30 3.50 -1.57 22.25
CA GLU A 30 3.17 -2.85 22.88
C GLU A 30 3.03 -3.97 21.86
N LEU A 31 2.37 -3.72 20.72
CA LEU A 31 2.29 -4.67 19.60
C LEU A 31 3.69 -5.02 19.06
N LEU A 32 4.52 -4.02 18.83
CA LEU A 32 5.89 -4.22 18.36
C LEU A 32 6.74 -4.93 19.41
N ALA A 33 6.52 -4.66 20.71
CA ALA A 33 7.20 -5.35 21.81
C ALA A 33 6.90 -6.85 21.85
N ILE A 34 5.68 -7.26 21.52
CA ILE A 34 5.31 -8.68 21.37
C ILE A 34 6.09 -9.32 20.22
N ILE A 35 6.21 -8.64 19.06
CA ILE A 35 6.93 -9.14 17.90
C ILE A 35 8.42 -9.36 18.20
N ILE A 36 9.07 -8.40 18.83
CA ILE A 36 10.51 -8.48 19.18
C ILE A 36 10.79 -9.34 20.42
N LYS A 37 9.75 -9.75 21.15
CA LYS A 37 9.73 -10.67 22.32
C LYS A 37 10.48 -10.18 23.55
N SER A 38 11.69 -9.69 23.42
CA SER A 38 12.57 -9.38 24.56
C SER A 38 13.24 -8.02 24.40
N GLY A 39 13.45 -7.35 25.51
CA GLY A 39 14.29 -6.17 25.61
C GLY A 39 15.78 -6.50 25.65
N THR A 40 16.53 -5.68 26.38
CA THR A 40 17.93 -5.86 26.72
C THR A 40 18.09 -6.03 28.25
N ARG A 41 19.32 -6.03 28.74
CA ARG A 41 19.56 -5.97 30.19
C ARG A 41 19.14 -4.62 30.81
N GLU A 42 19.16 -3.57 30.00
CA GLU A 42 18.94 -2.18 30.43
C GLU A 42 17.51 -1.70 30.12
N GLU A 43 16.83 -2.27 29.12
CA GLU A 43 15.56 -1.79 28.58
C GLU A 43 14.55 -2.92 28.39
N THR A 44 13.28 -2.61 28.64
CA THR A 44 12.15 -3.52 28.34
C THR A 44 11.94 -3.63 26.82
N SER A 45 11.18 -4.63 26.38
CA SER A 45 10.80 -4.74 24.98
C SER A 45 9.94 -3.56 24.51
N VAL A 46 9.10 -2.98 25.38
CA VAL A 46 8.29 -1.80 25.08
C VAL A 46 9.17 -0.56 24.84
N GLN A 47 10.15 -0.32 25.71
CA GLN A 47 11.09 0.79 25.54
C GLN A 47 11.90 0.65 24.25
N LEU A 48 12.31 -0.58 23.92
CA LEU A 48 13.03 -0.86 22.69
C LEU A 48 12.11 -0.64 21.45
N ALA A 49 10.86 -1.05 21.53
CA ALA A 49 9.85 -0.79 20.49
C ALA A 49 9.62 0.72 20.31
N GLN A 50 9.53 1.49 21.40
CA GLN A 50 9.42 2.95 21.31
C GLN A 50 10.59 3.58 20.56
N LYS A 51 11.82 3.12 20.78
CA LYS A 51 13.00 3.59 20.04
C LYS A 51 12.89 3.33 18.54
N ILE A 52 12.35 2.17 18.13
CA ILE A 52 12.10 1.88 16.72
C ILE A 52 11.08 2.86 16.15
N LEU A 53 9.98 3.12 16.88
CA LEU A 53 8.94 4.04 16.43
C LEU A 53 9.40 5.50 16.33
N LEU A 54 10.42 5.90 17.09
CA LEU A 54 11.04 7.23 17.01
C LEU A 54 11.86 7.45 15.74
N LEU A 55 12.19 6.41 14.97
CA LEU A 55 12.85 6.56 13.66
C LEU A 55 11.92 7.13 12.59
N ASN A 56 10.63 7.24 12.85
CA ASN A 56 9.68 7.87 11.95
C ASN A 56 9.91 9.39 11.88
N GLU A 57 10.65 9.85 10.89
CA GLU A 57 11.00 11.27 10.69
C GLU A 57 9.78 12.14 10.39
N ASN A 58 8.71 11.58 9.86
CA ASN A 58 7.51 12.30 9.42
C ASN A 58 6.54 12.67 10.55
N ARG A 59 6.88 12.43 11.82
CA ARG A 59 6.12 12.82 13.03
C ARG A 59 4.63 12.39 13.06
N ASP A 60 4.13 11.72 12.06
CA ASP A 60 2.80 11.11 12.10
C ASP A 60 2.88 9.83 12.96
N LYS A 61 2.65 10.01 14.26
CA LYS A 61 2.82 8.96 15.29
C LYS A 61 1.99 7.70 15.05
N ASN A 62 1.00 7.77 14.17
CA ASN A 62 0.12 6.64 13.86
C ASN A 62 0.51 5.93 12.55
N ASN A 63 1.40 6.51 11.74
CA ASN A 63 1.82 5.91 10.48
C ASN A 63 2.96 4.91 10.70
N LEU A 64 2.66 3.63 10.59
CA LEU A 64 3.63 2.53 10.70
C LEU A 64 4.27 2.14 9.35
N ASN A 65 3.94 2.82 8.25
CA ASN A 65 4.43 2.46 6.91
C ASN A 65 5.95 2.55 6.81
N PHE A 66 6.61 3.44 7.57
CA PHE A 66 8.06 3.52 7.62
C PHE A 66 8.74 2.18 7.98
N LEU A 67 8.06 1.28 8.74
CA LEU A 67 8.56 -0.05 9.06
C LEU A 67 8.69 -0.96 7.81
N ARG A 68 7.95 -0.65 6.74
CA ARG A 68 8.07 -1.35 5.44
C ARG A 68 9.32 -0.90 4.69
N ASP A 69 9.68 0.38 4.81
CA ASP A 69 10.76 1.00 4.04
C ASP A 69 12.11 0.84 4.74
N ILE A 70 12.13 0.86 6.08
CA ILE A 70 13.37 0.72 6.86
C ILE A 70 14.07 -0.61 6.57
N THR A 71 15.38 -0.56 6.36
CA THR A 71 16.18 -1.74 6.06
C THR A 71 16.56 -2.52 7.32
N ILE A 72 16.97 -3.79 7.13
CA ILE A 72 17.49 -4.62 8.24
C ILE A 72 18.74 -3.97 8.83
N GLU A 73 19.60 -3.40 7.99
CA GLU A 73 20.83 -2.71 8.37
C GLU A 73 20.56 -1.49 9.26
N GLU A 74 19.54 -0.72 8.94
CA GLU A 74 19.11 0.44 9.75
C GLU A 74 18.53 0.00 11.10
N LEU A 75 17.70 -1.03 11.12
CA LEU A 75 17.17 -1.60 12.35
C LEU A 75 18.25 -2.11 13.29
N ILE A 76 19.29 -2.76 12.78
CA ILE A 76 20.41 -3.31 13.58
C ILE A 76 21.25 -2.19 14.23
N LYS A 77 21.25 -0.97 13.70
CA LYS A 77 21.94 0.17 14.33
C LYS A 77 21.35 0.54 15.70
N ILE A 78 20.13 0.13 15.99
CA ILE A 78 19.49 0.38 17.29
C ILE A 78 20.09 -0.57 18.32
N LYS A 79 20.72 -0.05 19.38
CA LYS A 79 21.23 -0.86 20.49
C LYS A 79 20.12 -1.75 21.04
N GLY A 80 20.29 -3.06 20.98
CA GLY A 80 19.32 -4.06 21.45
C GLY A 80 18.46 -4.70 20.35
N ILE A 81 18.55 -4.21 19.10
CA ILE A 81 17.96 -4.86 17.92
C ILE A 81 19.07 -5.62 17.19
N GLY A 82 19.10 -6.94 17.38
CA GLY A 82 19.96 -7.83 16.59
C GLY A 82 19.27 -8.28 15.30
N LYS A 83 20.01 -8.99 14.45
CA LYS A 83 19.54 -9.49 13.15
C LYS A 83 18.21 -10.24 13.24
N VAL A 84 18.01 -11.08 14.27
CA VAL A 84 16.76 -11.85 14.44
C VAL A 84 15.55 -10.94 14.64
N LYS A 85 15.65 -9.94 15.53
CA LYS A 85 14.55 -9.00 15.78
C LYS A 85 14.24 -8.15 14.54
N ALA A 86 15.25 -7.69 13.82
CA ALA A 86 15.08 -6.96 12.57
C ALA A 86 14.33 -7.81 11.52
N ILE A 87 14.71 -9.08 11.36
CA ILE A 87 14.03 -10.02 10.46
C ILE A 87 12.57 -10.25 10.90
N GLN A 88 12.29 -10.41 12.20
CA GLN A 88 10.93 -10.58 12.72
C GLN A 88 10.03 -9.39 12.35
N ILE A 89 10.53 -8.17 12.50
CA ILE A 89 9.79 -6.95 12.12
C ILE A 89 9.50 -6.96 10.62
N LYS A 90 10.52 -7.18 9.77
CA LYS A 90 10.35 -7.21 8.30
C LYS A 90 9.39 -8.30 7.84
N ALA A 91 9.49 -9.50 8.42
CA ALA A 91 8.59 -10.61 8.12
C ALA A 91 7.13 -10.29 8.50
N THR A 92 6.91 -9.63 9.64
CA THR A 92 5.57 -9.19 10.07
C THR A 92 4.99 -8.15 9.11
N CYS A 93 5.80 -7.16 8.68
CA CYS A 93 5.37 -6.16 7.69
C CYS A 93 5.00 -6.81 6.36
N GLU A 94 5.77 -7.80 5.90
CA GLU A 94 5.48 -8.52 4.66
C GLU A 94 4.20 -9.36 4.78
N LEU A 95 4.00 -10.07 5.89
CA LEU A 95 2.75 -10.82 6.14
C LEU A 95 1.54 -9.91 6.14
N ALA A 96 1.61 -8.75 6.82
CA ALA A 96 0.54 -7.76 6.83
C ALA A 96 0.25 -7.23 5.42
N SER A 97 1.29 -6.99 4.61
CA SER A 97 1.15 -6.59 3.21
C SER A 97 0.41 -7.66 2.39
N ARG A 98 0.79 -8.93 2.53
CA ARG A 98 0.12 -10.04 1.82
C ARG A 98 -1.32 -10.26 2.27
N MET A 99 -1.60 -10.13 3.55
CA MET A 99 -2.96 -10.22 4.08
C MET A 99 -3.85 -9.12 3.51
N ASN A 100 -3.33 -7.91 3.37
CA ASN A 100 -4.06 -6.81 2.75
C ASN A 100 -4.28 -7.00 1.23
N SER A 101 -3.40 -7.74 0.54
CA SER A 101 -3.49 -7.93 -0.92
C SER A 101 -4.50 -9.00 -1.36
N ILE A 102 -4.92 -9.90 -0.49
CA ILE A 102 -5.68 -11.11 -0.91
C ILE A 102 -7.19 -11.01 -0.67
N ASP A 103 -7.68 -10.28 0.34
CA ASP A 103 -9.10 -10.35 0.72
C ASP A 103 -9.88 -9.01 0.69
N ASN A 104 -9.24 -7.89 0.41
CA ASN A 104 -9.90 -6.58 0.51
C ASN A 104 -10.89 -6.26 -0.62
N TYR A 105 -10.96 -7.09 -1.67
CA TYR A 105 -11.77 -6.78 -2.86
C TYR A 105 -13.07 -7.56 -2.97
N LYS A 106 -13.31 -8.58 -2.13
CA LYS A 106 -14.57 -9.33 -2.13
C LYS A 106 -15.72 -8.43 -1.65
N ASN A 107 -16.58 -8.03 -2.58
CA ASN A 107 -17.79 -7.21 -2.41
C ASN A 107 -17.64 -5.68 -2.58
N ILE A 108 -16.50 -5.19 -3.05
CA ILE A 108 -16.36 -3.79 -3.42
C ILE A 108 -16.99 -3.56 -4.79
N THR A 109 -17.81 -2.52 -4.92
CA THR A 109 -18.37 -2.03 -6.17
C THR A 109 -17.82 -0.64 -6.44
N ILE A 110 -17.32 -0.41 -7.66
CA ILE A 110 -16.74 0.87 -8.09
C ILE A 110 -17.80 1.62 -8.90
N ASN A 111 -18.35 2.69 -8.35
CA ASN A 111 -19.39 3.48 -9.00
C ASN A 111 -18.90 4.84 -9.52
N LYS A 112 -17.80 5.33 -8.96
CA LYS A 112 -17.17 6.62 -9.31
C LYS A 112 -15.64 6.56 -9.14
N PRO A 113 -14.89 7.45 -9.79
CA PRO A 113 -13.43 7.48 -9.70
C PRO A 113 -12.90 7.53 -8.27
N SER A 114 -13.57 8.27 -7.36
CA SER A 114 -13.15 8.37 -5.96
C SER A 114 -13.15 7.02 -5.23
N ASP A 115 -13.99 6.05 -5.61
CA ASP A 115 -14.02 4.73 -4.97
C ASP A 115 -12.70 3.97 -5.23
N VAL A 116 -12.09 4.16 -6.40
CA VAL A 116 -10.78 3.62 -6.74
C VAL A 116 -9.68 4.35 -5.98
N VAL A 117 -9.81 5.67 -5.88
CA VAL A 117 -8.86 6.52 -5.15
C VAL A 117 -8.84 6.12 -3.68
N ASP A 118 -9.99 5.95 -3.03
CA ASP A 118 -10.09 5.55 -1.63
C ASP A 118 -9.35 4.22 -1.34
N ILE A 119 -9.27 3.34 -2.34
CA ILE A 119 -8.56 2.06 -2.21
C ILE A 119 -7.04 2.22 -2.41
N LEU A 120 -6.61 3.04 -3.37
CA LEU A 120 -5.23 3.06 -3.85
C LEU A 120 -4.42 4.28 -3.39
N PHE A 121 -5.07 5.31 -2.87
CA PHE A 121 -4.44 6.60 -2.58
C PHE A 121 -3.26 6.50 -1.63
N GLU A 122 -3.46 5.87 -0.47
CA GLU A 122 -2.43 5.75 0.55
C GLU A 122 -1.24 4.87 0.11
N GLU A 123 -1.50 3.91 -0.76
CA GLU A 123 -0.44 3.08 -1.31
C GLU A 123 0.37 3.83 -2.37
N MET A 124 -0.30 4.58 -3.27
CA MET A 124 0.33 5.11 -4.47
C MET A 124 0.91 6.52 -4.29
N ARG A 125 0.34 7.36 -3.43
CA ARG A 125 0.78 8.76 -3.27
C ARG A 125 2.20 8.92 -2.74
N PHE A 126 2.72 7.94 -2.01
CA PHE A 126 4.07 7.96 -1.43
C PHE A 126 5.10 7.15 -2.23
N GLU A 127 4.68 6.52 -3.32
CA GLU A 127 5.59 5.77 -4.15
C GLU A 127 6.59 6.70 -4.86
N LYS A 128 7.88 6.37 -4.72
CA LYS A 128 8.99 7.16 -5.30
C LYS A 128 9.18 6.92 -6.79
N GLN A 129 8.58 5.88 -7.32
CA GLN A 129 8.62 5.50 -8.72
C GLN A 129 7.21 5.54 -9.30
N GLU A 130 7.10 5.83 -10.59
CA GLU A 130 5.83 5.68 -11.28
C GLU A 130 5.41 4.22 -11.34
N ILE A 131 4.20 3.95 -10.91
CA ILE A 131 3.57 2.63 -10.96
C ILE A 131 2.28 2.75 -11.74
N LEU A 132 2.11 1.91 -12.74
CA LEU A 132 0.84 1.73 -13.42
C LEU A 132 0.16 0.49 -12.87
N LYS A 133 -1.08 0.66 -12.42
CA LYS A 133 -1.98 -0.42 -12.01
C LYS A 133 -3.17 -0.51 -12.97
N VAL A 134 -3.71 -1.71 -13.11
CA VAL A 134 -5.03 -1.94 -13.69
C VAL A 134 -5.99 -2.42 -12.63
N VAL A 135 -7.12 -1.73 -12.51
CA VAL A 135 -8.28 -2.11 -11.71
C VAL A 135 -9.26 -2.83 -12.62
N ILE A 136 -9.57 -4.07 -12.32
CA ILE A 136 -10.35 -4.98 -13.18
C ILE A 136 -11.71 -5.21 -12.55
N LEU A 137 -12.76 -4.91 -13.32
CA LEU A 137 -14.13 -4.98 -12.88
C LEU A 137 -14.93 -6.01 -13.68
N GLY A 138 -15.79 -6.71 -12.97
CA GLY A 138 -16.78 -7.63 -13.54
C GLY A 138 -18.16 -7.02 -13.67
N ASN A 139 -19.18 -7.88 -13.73
CA ASN A 139 -20.57 -7.45 -13.78
C ASN A 139 -20.91 -6.52 -12.61
N LYS A 140 -21.76 -5.50 -12.91
CA LYS A 140 -22.22 -4.50 -11.92
C LYS A 140 -21.07 -3.77 -11.25
N ASN A 141 -19.98 -3.51 -11.98
CA ASN A 141 -18.78 -2.80 -11.50
C ASN A 141 -18.12 -3.44 -10.27
N LYS A 142 -18.31 -4.75 -10.08
CA LYS A 142 -17.73 -5.48 -8.97
C LYS A 142 -16.22 -5.58 -9.15
N LEU A 143 -15.46 -5.17 -8.17
CA LEU A 143 -14.00 -5.26 -8.20
C LEU A 143 -13.56 -6.73 -8.17
N LEU A 144 -12.88 -7.16 -9.22
CA LEU A 144 -12.37 -8.52 -9.35
C LEU A 144 -10.90 -8.61 -8.92
N LYS A 145 -10.08 -7.62 -9.37
CA LYS A 145 -8.63 -7.63 -9.15
C LYS A 145 -8.03 -6.24 -9.34
N ILE A 146 -6.96 -5.96 -8.61
CA ILE A 146 -6.02 -4.87 -8.90
C ILE A 146 -4.66 -5.50 -9.17
N LYS A 147 -3.97 -5.04 -10.21
CA LYS A 147 -2.68 -5.59 -10.61
C LYS A 147 -1.70 -4.49 -11.03
N ASP A 148 -0.46 -4.59 -10.51
CA ASP A 148 0.65 -3.78 -10.98
C ASP A 148 1.06 -4.26 -12.37
N ILE A 149 1.08 -3.34 -13.32
CA ILE A 149 1.43 -3.61 -14.72
C ILE A 149 2.88 -3.21 -14.99
N ALA A 150 3.28 -2.05 -14.50
CA ALA A 150 4.64 -1.55 -14.68
C ALA A 150 5.08 -0.75 -13.46
N LYS A 151 6.37 -0.81 -13.16
CA LYS A 151 7.05 0.03 -12.17
C LYS A 151 8.37 0.51 -12.76
N GLY A 152 8.64 1.83 -12.71
CA GLY A 152 9.87 2.38 -13.28
C GLY A 152 10.00 3.87 -13.13
N THR A 153 11.15 4.42 -13.53
CA THR A 153 11.42 5.85 -13.52
C THR A 153 11.08 6.50 -14.86
N GLY A 154 10.11 7.40 -14.84
CA GLY A 154 10.03 8.54 -15.77
C GLY A 154 9.60 8.32 -17.21
N ASN A 155 9.13 7.14 -17.61
CA ASN A 155 8.47 6.98 -18.90
C ASN A 155 7.57 5.75 -18.90
N PHE A 156 6.29 5.93 -19.14
CA PHE A 156 5.30 4.89 -19.47
C PHE A 156 5.71 3.97 -20.63
N VAL A 157 6.81 4.26 -21.31
CA VAL A 157 7.35 3.55 -22.49
C VAL A 157 7.55 2.05 -22.25
N LYS A 158 7.44 1.55 -21.02
CA LYS A 158 7.55 0.12 -20.73
C LYS A 158 6.25 -0.55 -20.26
N ALA A 159 5.15 0.18 -20.10
CA ALA A 159 3.86 -0.43 -19.83
C ALA A 159 3.31 -1.01 -21.14
N SER A 160 3.20 -2.32 -21.20
CA SER A 160 2.68 -3.00 -22.38
C SER A 160 1.16 -3.06 -22.34
N ILE A 161 0.48 -2.57 -23.38
CA ILE A 161 -0.97 -2.75 -23.57
C ILE A 161 -1.32 -4.23 -23.44
N LYS A 162 -0.47 -5.12 -23.95
CA LYS A 162 -0.62 -6.57 -23.84
C LYS A 162 -0.69 -7.01 -22.38
N ASP A 163 0.12 -6.45 -21.49
CA ASP A 163 0.12 -6.86 -20.09
C ASP A 163 -1.14 -6.41 -19.36
N VAL A 164 -1.63 -5.19 -19.66
CA VAL A 164 -2.93 -4.70 -19.17
C VAL A 164 -4.05 -5.65 -19.60
N LEU A 165 -4.14 -5.95 -20.88
CA LEU A 165 -5.23 -6.74 -21.44
C LEU A 165 -5.14 -8.22 -21.07
N ASN A 166 -3.94 -8.78 -20.97
CA ASN A 166 -3.76 -10.16 -20.49
C ASN A 166 -4.33 -10.36 -19.09
N GLU A 167 -4.11 -9.43 -18.16
CA GLU A 167 -4.66 -9.53 -16.82
C GLU A 167 -6.19 -9.41 -16.81
N ALA A 168 -6.75 -8.57 -17.67
CA ALA A 168 -8.19 -8.40 -17.80
C ALA A 168 -8.86 -9.65 -18.41
N VAL A 169 -8.29 -10.22 -19.47
CA VAL A 169 -8.81 -11.42 -20.14
C VAL A 169 -8.78 -12.64 -19.23
N LYS A 170 -7.70 -12.83 -18.46
CA LYS A 170 -7.57 -13.97 -17.51
C LYS A 170 -8.73 -14.10 -16.52
N VAL A 171 -9.35 -12.98 -16.14
CA VAL A 171 -10.44 -12.94 -15.16
C VAL A 171 -11.79 -12.61 -15.79
N GLN A 172 -11.88 -12.67 -17.11
CA GLN A 172 -13.11 -12.36 -17.88
C GLN A 172 -13.69 -10.98 -17.52
N ALA A 173 -12.83 -9.96 -17.54
CA ALA A 173 -13.20 -8.60 -17.19
C ALA A 173 -14.28 -8.06 -18.12
N MET A 174 -15.21 -7.29 -17.58
CA MET A 174 -16.15 -6.47 -18.36
C MET A 174 -15.63 -5.05 -18.57
N GLN A 175 -14.90 -4.55 -17.57
CA GLN A 175 -14.39 -3.18 -17.55
C GLN A 175 -13.03 -3.12 -16.87
N ILE A 176 -12.25 -2.11 -17.23
CA ILE A 176 -10.97 -1.78 -16.59
C ILE A 176 -10.87 -0.29 -16.30
N ILE A 177 -10.08 0.03 -15.28
CA ILE A 177 -9.64 1.39 -14.97
C ILE A 177 -8.11 1.34 -14.88
N LEU A 178 -7.45 2.30 -15.52
CA LEU A 178 -6.01 2.50 -15.32
C LEU A 178 -5.79 3.46 -14.16
N VAL A 179 -4.77 3.20 -13.36
CA VAL A 179 -4.35 4.09 -12.27
C VAL A 179 -2.85 4.18 -12.25
N HIS A 180 -2.31 5.40 -12.29
CA HIS A 180 -0.88 5.58 -12.07
C HIS A 180 -0.60 6.75 -11.13
N ASN A 181 0.58 6.77 -10.54
CA ASN A 181 1.01 7.87 -9.69
C ASN A 181 2.07 8.73 -10.37
N HIS A 182 2.05 10.03 -10.04
CA HIS A 182 3.13 10.95 -10.35
C HIS A 182 3.94 11.26 -9.08
N PRO A 183 5.18 10.77 -8.93
CA PRO A 183 6.03 11.06 -7.78
C PRO A 183 6.33 12.55 -7.58
N SER A 184 6.22 13.37 -8.64
CA SER A 184 6.34 14.83 -8.57
C SER A 184 5.22 15.51 -7.78
N GLY A 185 4.08 14.83 -7.60
CA GLY A 185 2.87 15.38 -6.98
C GLY A 185 1.96 16.15 -7.95
N ASP A 186 2.41 16.46 -9.17
CA ASP A 186 1.59 17.10 -10.21
C ASP A 186 0.74 16.05 -10.93
N VAL A 187 -0.56 16.13 -10.79
CA VAL A 187 -1.53 15.20 -11.40
C VAL A 187 -1.91 15.57 -12.84
N THR A 188 -1.26 16.55 -13.44
CA THR A 188 -1.54 16.94 -14.83
C THR A 188 -1.16 15.80 -15.77
N PRO A 189 -2.11 15.30 -16.60
CA PRO A 189 -1.81 14.24 -17.57
C PRO A 189 -0.78 14.69 -18.59
N SER A 190 0.26 13.89 -18.80
CA SER A 190 1.21 14.10 -19.88
C SER A 190 0.60 13.71 -21.25
N LYS A 191 1.25 14.11 -22.34
CA LYS A 191 0.86 13.67 -23.69
C LYS A 191 0.92 12.14 -23.82
N ASN A 192 1.93 11.52 -23.22
CA ASN A 192 2.12 10.07 -23.24
C ASN A 192 0.99 9.34 -22.47
N ASP A 193 0.52 9.90 -21.36
CA ASP A 193 -0.60 9.32 -20.60
C ASP A 193 -1.87 9.29 -21.44
N ILE A 194 -2.14 10.40 -22.16
CA ILE A 194 -3.32 10.51 -23.01
C ILE A 194 -3.21 9.55 -24.21
N GLU A 195 -2.04 9.46 -24.85
CA GLU A 195 -1.82 8.56 -25.98
C GLU A 195 -1.94 7.09 -25.55
N PHE A 196 -1.29 6.71 -24.46
CA PHE A 196 -1.40 5.37 -23.90
C PHE A 196 -2.86 5.02 -23.54
N THR A 197 -3.60 5.96 -22.96
CA THR A 197 -5.02 5.78 -22.63
C THR A 197 -5.82 5.48 -23.90
N ARG A 198 -5.60 6.23 -24.98
CA ARG A 198 -6.28 6.01 -26.27
C ARG A 198 -5.96 4.66 -26.88
N GLU A 199 -4.70 4.25 -26.83
CA GLU A 199 -4.27 2.96 -27.36
C GLU A 199 -4.88 1.80 -26.57
N VAL A 200 -4.89 1.88 -25.24
CA VAL A 200 -5.54 0.86 -24.38
C VAL A 200 -7.04 0.84 -24.65
N ASN A 201 -7.71 1.99 -24.76
CA ASN A 201 -9.14 2.08 -25.05
C ASN A 201 -9.49 1.39 -26.39
N LYS A 202 -8.74 1.68 -27.46
CA LYS A 202 -8.93 1.02 -28.77
C LYS A 202 -8.74 -0.50 -28.68
N ALA A 203 -7.67 -0.94 -28.02
CA ALA A 203 -7.34 -2.36 -27.94
C ALA A 203 -8.31 -3.13 -27.04
N SER A 204 -8.76 -2.55 -25.91
CA SER A 204 -9.72 -3.17 -25.00
C SER A 204 -11.11 -3.29 -25.62
N THR A 205 -11.53 -2.29 -26.41
CA THR A 205 -12.82 -2.30 -27.13
C THR A 205 -12.89 -3.48 -28.10
N ILE A 206 -11.80 -3.81 -28.81
CA ILE A 206 -11.74 -4.96 -29.72
C ILE A 206 -11.98 -6.28 -28.97
N LEU A 207 -11.58 -6.35 -27.70
CA LEU A 207 -11.78 -7.53 -26.85
C LEU A 207 -13.12 -7.52 -26.09
N GLY A 208 -13.97 -6.51 -26.30
CA GLY A 208 -15.24 -6.35 -25.60
C GLY A 208 -15.06 -5.92 -24.14
N ILE A 209 -13.91 -5.34 -23.79
CA ILE A 209 -13.59 -4.83 -22.45
C ILE A 209 -13.63 -3.30 -22.51
N ASN A 210 -14.44 -2.66 -21.65
CA ASN A 210 -14.53 -1.21 -21.61
C ASN A 210 -13.47 -0.59 -20.71
N LEU A 211 -12.63 0.31 -21.25
CA LEU A 211 -11.86 1.21 -20.39
C LEU A 211 -12.78 2.33 -19.94
N ILE A 212 -13.06 2.41 -18.62
CA ILE A 212 -14.03 3.38 -18.11
C ILE A 212 -13.38 4.61 -17.47
N ASP A 213 -12.10 4.55 -17.10
CA ASP A 213 -11.32 5.72 -16.67
C ASP A 213 -9.82 5.45 -16.68
N HIS A 214 -9.06 6.55 -16.58
CA HIS A 214 -7.64 6.55 -16.25
C HIS A 214 -7.39 7.64 -15.20
N ILE A 215 -6.96 7.21 -14.01
CA ILE A 215 -6.80 8.06 -12.82
C ILE A 215 -5.31 8.28 -12.56
N ILE A 216 -4.93 9.53 -12.31
CA ILE A 216 -3.58 9.91 -11.90
C ILE A 216 -3.63 10.34 -10.44
N ILE A 217 -2.76 9.77 -9.60
CA ILE A 217 -2.60 10.11 -8.18
C ILE A 217 -1.26 10.82 -7.99
N GLY A 218 -1.26 11.95 -7.27
CA GLY A 218 -0.02 12.68 -6.99
C GLY A 218 -0.16 13.58 -5.76
N GLY A 219 0.80 13.53 -4.86
CA GLY A 219 0.77 14.29 -3.62
C GLY A 219 -0.50 14.04 -2.80
N ASN A 220 -1.31 15.08 -2.62
CA ASN A 220 -2.60 14.99 -1.92
C ASN A 220 -3.80 15.08 -2.87
N ASN A 221 -3.58 14.93 -4.18
CA ASN A 221 -4.60 15.12 -5.20
C ASN A 221 -4.69 13.92 -6.14
N TYR A 222 -5.77 13.88 -6.91
CA TYR A 222 -5.93 12.96 -8.05
C TYR A 222 -6.72 13.64 -9.18
N ILE A 223 -6.63 13.08 -10.37
CA ILE A 223 -7.42 13.49 -11.51
C ILE A 223 -7.92 12.28 -12.30
N SER A 224 -9.13 12.36 -12.83
CA SER A 224 -9.66 11.45 -13.84
C SER A 224 -9.40 12.06 -15.22
N ILE A 225 -8.71 11.35 -16.10
CA ILE A 225 -8.46 11.81 -17.48
C ILE A 225 -9.77 11.91 -18.26
N PHE A 226 -10.68 10.94 -18.09
CA PHE A 226 -11.99 10.94 -18.75
C PHE A 226 -12.84 12.13 -18.34
N SER A 227 -12.87 12.47 -17.03
CA SER A 227 -13.58 13.65 -16.54
C SER A 227 -12.99 14.95 -17.05
N LYS A 228 -11.66 15.02 -17.27
CA LYS A 228 -10.96 16.23 -17.72
C LYS A 228 -11.12 16.47 -19.21
N LEU A 229 -10.99 15.43 -20.03
CA LEU A 229 -10.96 15.56 -21.50
C LEU A 229 -12.33 15.30 -22.15
N GLY A 230 -13.24 14.65 -21.46
CA GLY A 230 -14.47 14.09 -22.04
C GLY A 230 -14.22 12.71 -22.66
N VAL A 231 -15.18 11.81 -22.50
CA VAL A 231 -15.08 10.41 -22.98
C VAL A 231 -14.87 10.35 -24.50
N ASP A 232 -15.50 11.28 -25.25
CA ASP A 232 -15.45 11.31 -26.71
C ASP A 232 -14.09 11.77 -27.25
N ASN A 233 -13.18 12.27 -26.42
CA ASN A 233 -11.86 12.75 -26.79
C ASN A 233 -10.75 11.72 -26.49
N ILE A 234 -11.11 10.55 -26.02
CA ILE A 234 -10.26 9.41 -25.69
C ILE A 234 -10.64 8.22 -26.56
#